data_84fdcf5b8d76c2da8fa464599482a7d2
#
_entry.id   84fdcf5b8d76c2da8fa464599482a7d2
#
_cell.length_a   1.000
_cell.length_b   1.000
_cell.length_c   1.000
_cell.angle_alpha   90.00
_cell.angle_beta   90.00
_cell.angle_gamma   90.00
#
_symmetry.space_group_name_H-M   'P 1'
#
loop_
_entity.id
_entity.type
_entity.pdbx_description
1 polymer ?
#
loop_
_entity_poly.entity_id
_entity_poly.type
_entity_poly.pdbx_seq_one_letter_code
_entity_poly.pdbx_strand_id
1 'polypeptide(L)'
;MVLPSFFSVLIAIKVIHNQALDNPFVILYHYYMDTNFKTLIQFTTYFKDEQTCQAYFEQIRFKDGEYCVHCGHTKINRFKDGKRFRCAKCKKDFTIKTKTVFGESKLPLQTWFVAMYLLSTSNKGISSIQLAKQIGVTQKTAWFMDMRIRKSMKQNKGQLFGIVEADETYVGGKEKNKHWDKRTKGTRGRSTETKAPVMGLIQRGGEVRANVVDDVKMRTVEQQIVNHVKIGSNLYTDDFLSYSRIGKLYPHEVVKHGMGQYVRAGNIHSNSIESFWALFKRGYHGVYHHMSKKHLQ
;
A
#
# COMPACT_ATOMS: atom_id res chain seq x y z
N MET A 1 5.07 8.48 5.30
CA MET A 1 3.93 7.92 4.55
C MET A 1 4.48 6.82 3.68
N VAL A 2 4.34 5.56 4.10
CA VAL A 2 4.78 4.41 3.31
C VAL A 2 3.95 4.44 2.04
N LEU A 3 4.60 4.38 0.90
CA LEU A 3 3.95 3.82 -0.27
C LEU A 3 3.45 2.45 0.18
N PRO A 4 2.13 2.21 0.31
CA PRO A 4 1.67 0.86 0.34
C PRO A 4 2.24 0.29 -0.93
N SER A 5 3.11 -0.67 -0.80
CA SER A 5 3.78 -1.27 -1.92
C SER A 5 2.70 -1.68 -2.89
N PHE A 6 2.89 -1.39 -4.17
CA PHE A 6 2.03 -1.88 -5.24
C PHE A 6 1.75 -3.40 -5.14
N PHE A 7 2.64 -4.12 -4.48
CA PHE A 7 2.47 -5.53 -4.12
C PHE A 7 1.48 -5.78 -3.00
N SER A 8 1.31 -4.87 -2.03
CA SER A 8 0.24 -5.03 -1.03
C SER A 8 -1.12 -5.03 -1.70
N VAL A 9 -1.28 -4.30 -2.79
CA VAL A 9 -2.49 -4.29 -3.60
C VAL A 9 -2.67 -5.64 -4.33
N LEU A 10 -1.64 -6.15 -4.99
CA LEU A 10 -1.72 -7.43 -5.72
C LEU A 10 -1.73 -8.67 -4.82
N ILE A 11 -1.06 -8.64 -3.68
CA ILE A 11 -1.01 -9.76 -2.73
C ILE A 11 -2.20 -9.72 -1.77
N ALA A 12 -2.65 -8.54 -1.35
CA ALA A 12 -3.89 -8.38 -0.59
C ALA A 12 -5.11 -8.94 -1.34
N ILE A 13 -5.11 -8.92 -2.66
CA ILE A 13 -6.16 -9.51 -3.50
C ILE A 13 -6.36 -11.01 -3.24
N LYS A 14 -5.31 -11.76 -3.00
CA LYS A 14 -5.38 -13.22 -2.79
C LYS A 14 -5.63 -13.66 -1.34
N VAL A 15 -5.37 -12.82 -0.34
CA VAL A 15 -5.34 -13.24 1.06
C VAL A 15 -6.54 -12.74 1.89
N ILE A 16 -7.34 -11.79 1.37
CA ILE A 16 -8.36 -11.12 2.19
C ILE A 16 -9.74 -11.80 2.10
N HIS A 17 -9.78 -13.11 2.03
CA HIS A 17 -11.10 -13.79 2.07
C HIS A 17 -11.78 -13.75 3.44
N ASN A 18 -11.16 -13.25 4.51
CA ASN A 18 -11.76 -13.47 5.83
C ASN A 18 -11.63 -12.42 6.93
N GLN A 19 -11.19 -11.20 6.80
CA GLN A 19 -11.28 -10.23 7.94
C GLN A 19 -10.78 -8.84 7.58
N ALA A 20 -11.63 -7.89 7.32
CA ALA A 20 -11.50 -6.43 7.61
C ALA A 20 -12.68 -5.64 7.05
N LEU A 21 -13.84 -5.83 7.62
CA LEU A 21 -15.10 -5.22 7.17
C LEU A 21 -15.26 -3.74 7.56
N ASP A 22 -14.33 -3.16 8.33
CA ASP A 22 -14.49 -1.80 8.86
C ASP A 22 -13.91 -0.69 7.99
N ASN A 23 -13.14 -1.02 6.95
CA ASN A 23 -12.61 -0.01 6.04
C ASN A 23 -13.37 -0.02 4.72
N PRO A 24 -14.23 0.98 4.45
CA PRO A 24 -15.04 1.03 3.23
C PRO A 24 -14.20 1.02 1.94
N PHE A 25 -12.92 1.32 2.03
CA PHE A 25 -11.99 1.20 0.91
C PHE A 25 -11.59 -0.26 0.65
N VAL A 26 -11.34 -1.04 1.70
CA VAL A 26 -11.04 -2.47 1.59
C VAL A 26 -12.29 -3.19 1.06
N ILE A 27 -13.47 -2.79 1.51
CA ILE A 27 -14.75 -3.29 1.01
C ILE A 27 -14.92 -2.92 -0.46
N LEU A 28 -14.71 -1.65 -0.84
CA LEU A 28 -14.81 -1.20 -2.23
C LEU A 28 -13.81 -1.92 -3.13
N TYR A 29 -12.60 -2.13 -2.65
CA TYR A 29 -11.55 -2.83 -3.36
C TYR A 29 -11.86 -4.33 -3.52
N HIS A 30 -12.42 -5.00 -2.52
CA HIS A 30 -12.83 -6.40 -2.58
C HIS A 30 -14.01 -6.60 -3.53
N TYR A 31 -15.06 -5.80 -3.38
CA TYR A 31 -16.22 -5.84 -4.28
C TYR A 31 -15.83 -5.46 -5.72
N TYR A 32 -14.89 -4.56 -5.87
CA TYR A 32 -14.33 -4.16 -7.15
C TYR A 32 -13.60 -5.31 -7.85
N MET A 33 -12.90 -6.16 -7.11
CA MET A 33 -12.21 -7.32 -7.66
C MET A 33 -13.13 -8.51 -7.89
N ASP A 34 -14.23 -8.64 -7.14
CA ASP A 34 -15.28 -9.63 -7.40
C ASP A 34 -16.02 -9.37 -8.71
N THR A 35 -16.08 -8.11 -9.17
CA THR A 35 -16.68 -7.75 -10.48
C THR A 35 -15.76 -7.99 -11.68
N ASN A 36 -14.51 -8.46 -11.48
CA ASN A 36 -13.58 -8.93 -12.53
C ASN A 36 -13.46 -8.03 -13.79
N PHE A 37 -13.40 -6.69 -13.62
CA PHE A 37 -13.15 -5.79 -14.74
C PHE A 37 -11.74 -6.01 -15.32
N LYS A 38 -11.67 -6.63 -16.47
CA LYS A 38 -10.40 -6.88 -17.17
C LYS A 38 -9.86 -5.64 -17.88
N THR A 39 -10.74 -4.73 -18.26
CA THR A 39 -10.38 -3.54 -19.05
C THR A 39 -11.00 -2.27 -18.48
N LEU A 40 -10.35 -1.12 -18.72
CA LEU A 40 -10.90 0.20 -18.37
C LEU A 40 -12.25 0.46 -19.04
N ILE A 41 -12.44 -0.04 -20.27
CA ILE A 41 -13.70 0.12 -21.01
C ILE A 41 -14.83 -0.58 -20.26
N GLN A 42 -14.65 -1.85 -19.86
CA GLN A 42 -15.65 -2.57 -19.06
C GLN A 42 -15.98 -1.82 -17.77
N PHE A 43 -14.96 -1.30 -17.10
CA PHE A 43 -15.11 -0.54 -15.88
C PHE A 43 -15.93 0.74 -16.08
N THR A 44 -15.59 1.56 -17.07
CA THR A 44 -16.29 2.82 -17.35
C THR A 44 -17.69 2.60 -17.92
N THR A 45 -17.92 1.51 -18.63
CA THR A 45 -19.26 1.13 -19.10
C THR A 45 -20.18 0.73 -17.93
N TYR A 46 -19.66 0.02 -16.94
CA TYR A 46 -20.41 -0.34 -15.74
C TYR A 46 -20.68 0.89 -14.87
N PHE A 47 -19.67 1.70 -14.56
CA PHE A 47 -19.78 2.95 -13.81
C PHE A 47 -19.99 4.15 -14.74
N LYS A 48 -21.04 4.08 -15.56
CA LYS A 48 -21.32 5.03 -16.63
C LYS A 48 -21.61 6.46 -16.16
N ASP A 49 -22.16 6.60 -14.94
CA ASP A 49 -22.60 7.88 -14.37
C ASP A 49 -22.46 7.91 -12.84
N GLU A 50 -22.60 9.12 -12.29
CA GLU A 50 -22.49 9.37 -10.84
C GLU A 50 -23.58 8.63 -10.04
N GLN A 51 -24.77 8.47 -10.62
CA GLN A 51 -25.90 7.81 -9.95
C GLN A 51 -25.61 6.32 -9.74
N THR A 52 -25.10 5.65 -10.77
CA THR A 52 -24.64 4.25 -10.69
C THR A 52 -23.53 4.09 -9.65
N CYS A 53 -22.56 5.01 -9.62
CA CYS A 53 -21.49 4.99 -8.62
C CYS A 53 -22.01 5.17 -7.19
N GLN A 54 -22.97 6.08 -7.00
CA GLN A 54 -23.58 6.30 -5.69
C GLN A 54 -24.37 5.08 -5.22
N ALA A 55 -25.21 4.50 -6.06
CA ALA A 55 -25.99 3.30 -5.73
C ALA A 55 -25.07 2.12 -5.37
N TYR A 56 -24.03 1.89 -6.17
CA TYR A 56 -23.04 0.85 -5.91
C TYR A 56 -22.31 1.06 -4.57
N PHE A 57 -21.85 2.28 -4.32
CA PHE A 57 -21.14 2.58 -3.07
C PHE A 57 -22.05 2.51 -1.85
N GLU A 58 -23.31 2.90 -1.99
CA GLU A 58 -24.33 2.77 -0.95
C GLU A 58 -24.59 1.30 -0.60
N GLN A 59 -24.75 0.45 -1.61
CA GLN A 59 -24.94 -0.99 -1.42
C GLN A 59 -23.78 -1.62 -0.64
N ILE A 60 -22.54 -1.26 -0.97
CA ILE A 60 -21.35 -1.74 -0.25
C ILE A 60 -21.34 -1.22 1.19
N ARG A 61 -21.59 0.08 1.38
CA ARG A 61 -21.52 0.70 2.69
C ARG A 61 -22.55 0.18 3.66
N PHE A 62 -23.75 -0.08 3.19
CA PHE A 62 -24.87 -0.55 3.97
C PHE A 62 -25.17 -2.04 3.78
N LYS A 63 -24.16 -2.81 3.37
CA LYS A 63 -24.24 -4.26 3.15
C LYS A 63 -24.85 -5.01 4.34
N ASP A 64 -24.47 -4.63 5.56
CA ASP A 64 -24.92 -5.24 6.81
C ASP A 64 -26.07 -4.44 7.49
N GLY A 65 -26.76 -3.60 6.72
CA GLY A 65 -27.84 -2.73 7.16
C GLY A 65 -27.45 -1.26 7.26
N GLU A 66 -28.45 -0.39 7.20
CA GLU A 66 -28.25 1.06 7.28
C GLU A 66 -27.84 1.48 8.70
N TYR A 67 -26.86 2.35 8.82
CA TYR A 67 -26.37 2.88 10.09
C TYR A 67 -25.90 4.33 10.00
N CYS A 68 -25.98 5.03 11.10
CA CYS A 68 -25.43 6.39 11.23
C CYS A 68 -23.91 6.35 11.33
N VAL A 69 -23.20 7.02 10.44
CA VAL A 69 -21.73 7.10 10.39
C VAL A 69 -21.11 7.85 11.58
N HIS A 70 -21.92 8.56 12.38
CA HIS A 70 -21.46 9.31 13.54
C HIS A 70 -21.58 8.53 14.85
N CYS A 71 -22.67 7.78 15.04
CA CYS A 71 -22.97 7.11 16.31
C CYS A 71 -23.38 5.64 16.19
N GLY A 72 -23.40 5.05 15.01
CA GLY A 72 -23.74 3.63 14.79
C GLY A 72 -25.22 3.28 14.89
N HIS A 73 -26.11 4.28 15.16
CA HIS A 73 -27.53 3.99 15.31
C HIS A 73 -28.17 3.57 13.97
N THR A 74 -29.02 2.55 13.98
CA THR A 74 -29.58 1.94 12.78
C THR A 74 -30.76 2.71 12.17
N LYS A 75 -31.50 3.53 12.96
CA LYS A 75 -32.62 4.31 12.43
C LYS A 75 -32.11 5.63 11.83
N ILE A 76 -32.08 5.70 10.49
CA ILE A 76 -31.74 6.88 9.72
C ILE A 76 -32.89 7.25 8.78
N ASN A 77 -33.06 8.54 8.53
CA ASN A 77 -34.02 9.08 7.60
C ASN A 77 -33.35 9.60 6.36
N ARG A 78 -33.83 9.22 5.18
CA ARG A 78 -33.34 9.69 3.89
C ARG A 78 -34.03 11.00 3.52
N PHE A 79 -33.27 11.99 3.05
CA PHE A 79 -33.83 13.22 2.50
C PHE A 79 -34.42 12.97 1.09
N LYS A 80 -35.31 13.88 0.66
CA LYS A 80 -35.94 13.83 -0.68
C LYS A 80 -34.91 13.88 -1.84
N ASP A 81 -33.74 14.44 -1.61
CA ASP A 81 -32.64 14.47 -2.59
C ASP A 81 -31.98 13.12 -2.85
N GLY A 82 -32.30 12.10 -2.06
CA GLY A 82 -31.78 10.76 -2.14
C GLY A 82 -30.27 10.64 -1.77
N LYS A 83 -29.61 11.75 -1.43
CA LYS A 83 -28.15 11.82 -1.23
C LYS A 83 -27.76 12.00 0.23
N ARG A 84 -28.62 12.64 1.02
CA ARG A 84 -28.39 12.96 2.43
C ARG A 84 -29.23 12.09 3.34
N PHE A 85 -28.67 11.82 4.51
CA PHE A 85 -29.30 11.06 5.57
C PHE A 85 -29.24 11.85 6.87
N ARG A 86 -30.25 11.67 7.73
CA ARG A 86 -30.28 12.23 9.09
C ARG A 86 -30.46 11.12 10.09
N CYS A 87 -29.60 11.06 11.09
CA CYS A 87 -29.74 10.11 12.19
C CYS A 87 -30.89 10.47 13.11
N ALA A 88 -31.74 9.50 13.44
CA ALA A 88 -32.85 9.70 14.38
C ALA A 88 -32.36 9.97 15.82
N LYS A 89 -31.19 9.41 16.22
CA LYS A 89 -30.62 9.55 17.57
C LYS A 89 -29.77 10.82 17.73
N CYS A 90 -28.69 10.95 16.96
CA CYS A 90 -27.73 12.07 17.13
C CYS A 90 -28.09 13.30 16.31
N LYS A 91 -29.14 13.28 15.50
CA LYS A 91 -29.66 14.38 14.67
C LYS A 91 -28.68 14.94 13.63
N LYS A 92 -27.53 14.33 13.46
CA LYS A 92 -26.50 14.78 12.49
C LYS A 92 -26.86 14.30 11.10
N ASP A 93 -26.62 15.18 10.12
CA ASP A 93 -26.72 14.86 8.71
C ASP A 93 -25.42 14.27 8.19
N PHE A 94 -25.53 13.39 7.21
CA PHE A 94 -24.37 12.77 6.55
C PHE A 94 -24.74 12.32 5.14
N THR A 95 -23.73 12.01 4.36
CA THR A 95 -23.84 11.40 3.02
C THR A 95 -23.12 10.06 3.03
N ILE A 96 -23.29 9.28 1.97
CA ILE A 96 -22.53 8.03 1.79
C ILE A 96 -21.01 8.26 1.77
N LYS A 97 -20.54 9.47 1.41
CA LYS A 97 -19.12 9.84 1.40
C LYS A 97 -18.56 10.21 2.78
N THR A 98 -19.41 10.57 3.74
CA THR A 98 -18.97 11.07 5.06
C THR A 98 -18.12 10.05 5.81
N LYS A 99 -16.98 10.47 6.37
CA LYS A 99 -15.99 9.61 7.03
C LYS A 99 -15.36 8.52 6.14
N THR A 100 -15.35 8.71 4.84
CA THR A 100 -14.67 7.83 3.90
C THR A 100 -13.50 8.56 3.20
N VAL A 101 -12.76 7.84 2.37
CA VAL A 101 -11.73 8.44 1.50
C VAL A 101 -12.30 9.53 0.56
N PHE A 102 -13.58 9.47 0.27
CA PHE A 102 -14.33 10.43 -0.57
C PHE A 102 -14.91 11.60 0.22
N GLY A 103 -14.81 11.58 1.55
CA GLY A 103 -15.37 12.64 2.41
C GLY A 103 -14.78 14.01 2.09
N GLU A 104 -15.61 15.06 2.26
CA GLU A 104 -15.24 16.47 2.00
C GLU A 104 -14.79 16.77 0.56
N SER A 105 -14.95 15.79 -0.36
CA SER A 105 -14.62 15.98 -1.77
C SER A 105 -15.82 16.45 -2.58
N LYS A 106 -15.64 17.51 -3.34
CA LYS A 106 -16.63 18.00 -4.33
C LYS A 106 -16.61 17.19 -5.63
N LEU A 107 -15.60 16.37 -5.84
CA LEU A 107 -15.47 15.55 -7.05
C LEU A 107 -16.53 14.44 -7.06
N PRO A 108 -17.05 14.08 -8.27
CA PRO A 108 -17.91 12.93 -8.45
C PRO A 108 -17.26 11.63 -7.99
N LEU A 109 -18.06 10.67 -7.51
CA LEU A 109 -17.56 9.32 -7.18
C LEU A 109 -16.99 8.61 -8.40
N GLN A 110 -17.58 8.84 -9.57
CA GLN A 110 -17.07 8.28 -10.83
C GLN A 110 -15.60 8.64 -11.06
N THR A 111 -15.23 9.92 -10.86
CA THR A 111 -13.82 10.35 -10.96
C THR A 111 -12.92 9.65 -9.96
N TRP A 112 -13.39 9.45 -8.73
CA TRP A 112 -12.66 8.71 -7.70
C TRP A 112 -12.49 7.24 -8.07
N PHE A 113 -13.54 6.61 -8.59
CA PHE A 113 -13.50 5.21 -8.97
C PHE A 113 -12.53 4.95 -10.13
N VAL A 114 -12.55 5.82 -11.15
CA VAL A 114 -11.58 5.75 -12.26
C VAL A 114 -10.14 5.95 -11.73
N ALA A 115 -9.91 6.92 -10.84
CA ALA A 115 -8.61 7.12 -10.24
C ALA A 115 -8.12 5.89 -9.47
N MET A 116 -9.01 5.24 -8.71
CA MET A 116 -8.69 4.01 -7.99
C MET A 116 -8.37 2.86 -8.95
N TYR A 117 -9.13 2.70 -10.03
CA TYR A 117 -8.85 1.71 -11.07
C TYR A 117 -7.47 1.91 -11.68
N LEU A 118 -7.16 3.11 -12.13
CA LEU A 118 -5.87 3.43 -12.73
C LEU A 118 -4.69 3.19 -11.78
N LEU A 119 -4.85 3.54 -10.50
CA LEU A 119 -3.85 3.29 -9.47
C LEU A 119 -3.66 1.80 -9.20
N SER A 120 -4.73 1.01 -9.18
CA SER A 120 -4.67 -0.44 -8.90
C SER A 120 -4.09 -1.25 -10.06
N THR A 121 -4.33 -0.84 -11.31
CA THR A 121 -3.84 -1.53 -12.51
C THR A 121 -2.43 -1.11 -12.92
N SER A 122 -1.91 -0.01 -12.37
CA SER A 122 -0.58 0.52 -12.69
C SER A 122 0.50 -0.12 -11.84
N ASN A 123 1.06 -1.25 -12.24
CA ASN A 123 2.05 -2.04 -11.49
C ASN A 123 3.29 -1.26 -11.01
N LYS A 124 3.69 -0.19 -11.71
CA LYS A 124 4.85 0.65 -11.37
C LYS A 124 4.44 1.99 -10.75
N GLY A 125 3.13 2.20 -10.56
CA GLY A 125 2.57 3.49 -10.15
C GLY A 125 2.24 4.39 -11.31
N ILE A 126 1.60 5.51 -10.99
CA ILE A 126 1.21 6.54 -11.94
C ILE A 126 1.59 7.90 -11.34
N SER A 127 2.14 8.81 -12.17
CA SER A 127 2.43 10.17 -11.71
C SER A 127 1.15 10.98 -11.58
N SER A 128 1.12 11.94 -10.66
CA SER A 128 -0.04 12.83 -10.50
C SER A 128 -0.33 13.67 -11.75
N ILE A 129 0.68 13.94 -12.57
CA ILE A 129 0.52 14.63 -13.87
C ILE A 129 -0.24 13.73 -14.85
N GLN A 130 0.15 12.46 -14.94
CA GLN A 130 -0.50 11.50 -15.82
C GLN A 130 -1.92 11.20 -15.34
N LEU A 131 -2.10 10.97 -14.03
CA LEU A 131 -3.43 10.74 -13.43
C LEU A 131 -4.35 11.93 -13.72
N ALA A 132 -3.88 13.17 -13.53
CA ALA A 132 -4.63 14.40 -13.80
C ALA A 132 -5.16 14.46 -15.23
N LYS A 133 -4.31 14.14 -16.21
CA LYS A 133 -4.69 14.10 -17.63
C LYS A 133 -5.74 13.02 -17.92
N GLN A 134 -5.63 11.85 -17.28
CA GLN A 134 -6.53 10.73 -17.53
C GLN A 134 -7.92 10.91 -16.90
N ILE A 135 -8.02 11.61 -15.76
CA ILE A 135 -9.30 11.81 -15.05
C ILE A 135 -9.86 13.23 -15.21
N GLY A 136 -9.20 14.10 -15.98
CA GLY A 136 -9.70 15.45 -16.29
C GLY A 136 -9.72 16.42 -15.10
N VAL A 137 -8.71 16.36 -14.21
CA VAL A 137 -8.58 17.25 -13.05
C VAL A 137 -7.24 17.99 -13.05
N THR A 138 -7.07 18.98 -12.16
CA THR A 138 -5.76 19.62 -11.99
C THR A 138 -4.75 18.64 -11.36
N GLN A 139 -3.45 18.82 -11.65
CA GLN A 139 -2.38 18.02 -11.06
C GLN A 139 -2.41 18.03 -9.53
N LYS A 140 -2.68 19.18 -8.92
CA LYS A 140 -2.81 19.31 -7.46
C LYS A 140 -3.95 18.45 -6.90
N THR A 141 -5.09 18.42 -7.60
CA THR A 141 -6.24 17.59 -7.24
C THR A 141 -5.92 16.10 -7.39
N ALA A 142 -5.30 15.70 -8.51
CA ALA A 142 -4.90 14.31 -8.74
C ALA A 142 -3.88 13.83 -7.69
N TRP A 143 -2.91 14.68 -7.33
CA TRP A 143 -1.95 14.38 -6.27
C TRP A 143 -2.64 14.18 -4.91
N PHE A 144 -3.58 15.05 -4.57
CA PHE A 144 -4.37 14.93 -3.35
C PHE A 144 -5.19 13.62 -3.32
N MET A 145 -5.85 13.28 -4.44
CA MET A 145 -6.58 12.02 -4.58
C MET A 145 -5.67 10.82 -4.42
N ASP A 146 -4.53 10.80 -5.12
CA ASP A 146 -3.52 9.75 -5.03
C ASP A 146 -3.05 9.53 -3.59
N MET A 147 -2.71 10.61 -2.86
CA MET A 147 -2.27 10.52 -1.46
C MET A 147 -3.38 9.98 -0.54
N ARG A 148 -4.64 10.38 -0.74
CA ARG A 148 -5.77 9.86 0.04
C ARG A 148 -6.03 8.38 -0.24
N ILE A 149 -6.03 7.97 -1.51
CA ILE A 149 -6.20 6.58 -1.92
C ILE A 149 -5.09 5.72 -1.31
N ARG A 150 -3.83 6.13 -1.45
CA ARG A 150 -2.69 5.41 -0.85
C ARG A 150 -2.77 5.31 0.67
N LYS A 151 -3.18 6.39 1.34
CA LYS A 151 -3.37 6.37 2.79
C LYS A 151 -4.44 5.37 3.22
N SER A 152 -5.51 5.24 2.45
CA SER A 152 -6.60 4.30 2.75
C SER A 152 -6.20 2.82 2.48
N MET A 153 -5.21 2.59 1.62
CA MET A 153 -4.65 1.25 1.39
C MET A 153 -3.75 0.77 2.55
N LYS A 154 -3.34 1.67 3.45
CA LYS A 154 -2.53 1.28 4.61
C LYS A 154 -3.36 0.38 5.52
N GLN A 155 -2.95 -0.86 5.63
CA GLN A 155 -3.60 -1.85 6.50
C GLN A 155 -2.87 -1.91 7.84
N ASN A 156 -3.61 -1.76 8.93
CA ASN A 156 -3.15 -2.09 10.28
C ASN A 156 -3.53 -3.54 10.58
N LYS A 157 -2.88 -4.48 9.94
CA LYS A 157 -3.11 -5.90 10.19
C LYS A 157 -2.07 -6.46 11.14
N GLY A 158 -2.39 -7.59 11.74
CA GLY A 158 -1.53 -8.31 12.67
C GLY A 158 -0.13 -8.61 12.11
N GLN A 159 0.68 -9.31 12.87
CA GLN A 159 2.03 -9.69 12.47
C GLN A 159 2.01 -10.69 11.29
N LEU A 160 3.02 -10.62 10.44
CA LEU A 160 3.28 -11.59 9.39
C LEU A 160 3.59 -12.95 10.02
N PHE A 161 3.22 -14.04 9.36
CA PHE A 161 3.39 -15.39 9.88
C PHE A 161 3.77 -16.41 8.79
N GLY A 162 4.14 -17.61 9.20
CA GLY A 162 4.55 -18.67 8.27
C GLY A 162 5.97 -18.43 7.74
N ILE A 163 6.16 -18.41 6.44
CA ILE A 163 7.46 -18.12 5.82
C ILE A 163 7.53 -16.62 5.50
N VAL A 164 8.51 -15.94 6.11
CA VAL A 164 8.74 -14.51 5.93
C VAL A 164 10.15 -14.28 5.39
N GLU A 165 10.25 -13.58 4.27
CA GLU A 165 11.53 -13.12 3.71
C GLU A 165 11.82 -11.70 4.18
N ALA A 166 13.06 -11.42 4.59
CA ALA A 166 13.51 -10.10 5.04
C ALA A 166 14.73 -9.66 4.25
N ASP A 167 14.74 -8.42 3.84
CA ASP A 167 15.84 -7.77 3.13
C ASP A 167 15.76 -6.25 3.30
N GLU A 168 16.89 -5.57 3.09
CA GLU A 168 16.94 -4.12 3.11
C GLU A 168 17.32 -3.53 1.74
N THR A 169 16.82 -2.33 1.49
CA THR A 169 17.20 -1.56 0.31
C THR A 169 17.49 -0.11 0.65
N TYR A 170 18.28 0.54 -0.18
CA TYR A 170 18.70 1.93 -0.01
C TYR A 170 18.11 2.77 -1.13
N VAL A 171 17.26 3.74 -0.77
CA VAL A 171 16.52 4.59 -1.69
C VAL A 171 17.11 5.98 -1.71
N GLY A 172 17.51 6.44 -2.89
CA GLY A 172 18.11 7.76 -3.09
C GLY A 172 18.90 7.84 -4.39
N GLY A 173 19.40 9.01 -4.71
CA GLY A 173 20.20 9.27 -5.89
C GLY A 173 21.57 8.56 -5.83
N LYS A 174 22.17 8.39 -6.99
CA LYS A 174 23.58 7.91 -7.10
C LYS A 174 24.51 9.10 -6.98
N GLU A 175 25.50 9.05 -6.08
CA GLU A 175 26.51 10.12 -5.89
C GLU A 175 27.24 10.47 -7.20
N LYS A 176 27.50 9.47 -8.05
CA LYS A 176 28.15 9.69 -9.35
C LYS A 176 27.35 10.60 -10.29
N ASN A 177 26.03 10.74 -10.08
CA ASN A 177 25.15 11.57 -10.89
C ASN A 177 25.08 13.03 -10.38
N LYS A 178 25.67 13.32 -9.21
CA LYS A 178 25.78 14.69 -8.71
C LYS A 178 26.98 15.40 -9.35
N HIS A 179 26.91 16.73 -9.42
CA HIS A 179 28.06 17.56 -9.74
C HIS A 179 29.23 17.19 -8.82
N TRP A 180 30.44 17.24 -9.32
CA TRP A 180 31.64 16.78 -8.59
C TRP A 180 31.84 17.50 -7.25
N ASP A 181 31.53 18.81 -7.20
CA ASP A 181 31.60 19.68 -6.01
C ASP A 181 30.55 19.35 -4.94
N LYS A 182 29.43 18.71 -5.35
CA LYS A 182 28.31 18.31 -4.48
C LYS A 182 28.35 16.83 -4.09
N ARG A 183 29.38 16.09 -4.48
CA ARG A 183 29.52 14.68 -4.12
C ARG A 183 30.00 14.53 -2.69
N THR A 184 29.31 13.71 -1.91
CA THR A 184 29.77 13.32 -0.57
C THR A 184 30.89 12.30 -0.71
N LYS A 185 32.11 12.69 -0.29
CA LYS A 185 33.29 11.81 -0.38
C LYS A 185 33.14 10.59 0.55
N GLY A 186 33.69 9.45 0.14
CA GLY A 186 33.71 8.22 0.95
C GLY A 186 32.39 7.45 1.03
N THR A 187 31.32 7.92 0.39
CA THR A 187 30.01 7.24 0.42
C THR A 187 29.93 6.11 -0.62
N ARG A 188 29.46 4.94 -0.19
CA ARG A 188 29.22 3.77 -1.06
C ARG A 188 27.73 3.56 -1.32
N GLY A 189 27.40 2.55 -2.09
CA GLY A 189 26.01 2.22 -2.46
C GLY A 189 25.04 2.05 -1.30
N ARG A 190 25.50 1.61 -0.14
CA ARG A 190 24.75 1.40 1.12
C ARG A 190 24.91 2.54 2.14
N SER A 191 25.34 3.73 1.72
CA SER A 191 25.51 4.87 2.64
C SER A 191 24.16 5.42 3.10
N THR A 192 23.97 5.52 4.41
CA THR A 192 22.78 6.12 5.04
C THR A 192 22.81 7.65 5.06
N GLU A 193 23.96 8.27 4.80
CA GLU A 193 24.09 9.72 4.69
C GLU A 193 23.34 10.30 3.49
N THR A 194 23.36 9.58 2.38
CA THR A 194 22.83 10.07 1.10
C THR A 194 21.60 9.31 0.62
N LYS A 195 21.26 8.22 1.30
CA LYS A 195 20.11 7.38 0.98
C LYS A 195 19.31 7.03 2.21
N ALA A 196 18.01 6.84 2.03
CA ALA A 196 17.13 6.33 3.06
C ALA A 196 17.15 4.80 3.05
N PRO A 197 17.58 4.12 4.10
CA PRO A 197 17.44 2.68 4.21
C PRO A 197 15.99 2.32 4.45
N VAL A 198 15.52 1.28 3.77
CA VAL A 198 14.17 0.74 3.88
C VAL A 198 14.27 -0.74 4.19
N MET A 199 13.70 -1.15 5.32
CA MET A 199 13.59 -2.56 5.69
C MET A 199 12.30 -3.14 5.11
N GLY A 200 12.39 -4.26 4.43
CA GLY A 200 11.27 -4.99 3.86
C GLY A 200 11.08 -6.35 4.50
N LEU A 201 9.84 -6.72 4.72
CA LEU A 201 9.40 -8.02 5.20
C LEU A 201 8.25 -8.49 4.32
N ILE A 202 8.35 -9.67 3.73
CA ILE A 202 7.32 -10.24 2.88
C ILE A 202 6.91 -11.63 3.38
N GLN A 203 5.65 -11.81 3.67
CA GLN A 203 5.07 -13.12 3.90
C GLN A 203 4.84 -13.80 2.56
N ARG A 204 5.31 -15.01 2.38
CA ARG A 204 5.07 -15.77 1.13
C ARG A 204 3.57 -15.99 0.90
N GLY A 205 3.10 -15.60 -0.28
CA GLY A 205 1.68 -15.63 -0.61
C GLY A 205 0.81 -14.65 0.17
N GLY A 206 1.42 -13.73 0.92
CA GLY A 206 0.75 -12.80 1.82
C GLY A 206 1.20 -11.35 1.68
N GLU A 207 1.26 -10.67 2.80
CA GLU A 207 1.47 -9.23 2.88
C GLU A 207 2.94 -8.82 2.87
N VAL A 208 3.19 -7.57 2.52
CA VAL A 208 4.49 -6.90 2.59
C VAL A 208 4.45 -5.80 3.64
N ARG A 209 5.50 -5.71 4.42
CA ARG A 209 5.79 -4.56 5.30
C ARG A 209 7.10 -3.92 4.84
N ALA A 210 7.06 -2.66 4.49
CA ALA A 210 8.25 -1.90 4.13
C ALA A 210 8.29 -0.62 4.95
N ASN A 211 9.33 -0.46 5.76
CA ASN A 211 9.48 0.67 6.68
C ASN A 211 10.80 1.40 6.41
N VAL A 212 10.73 2.72 6.35
CA VAL A 212 11.94 3.54 6.37
C VAL A 212 12.54 3.47 7.78
N VAL A 213 13.80 3.14 7.86
CA VAL A 213 14.55 3.06 9.11
C VAL A 213 15.67 4.09 9.14
N ASP A 214 16.22 4.40 10.30
CA ASP A 214 17.33 5.36 10.39
C ASP A 214 18.67 4.69 10.06
N ASP A 215 18.81 3.43 10.42
CA ASP A 215 19.96 2.59 10.12
C ASP A 215 19.56 1.11 9.95
N VAL A 216 20.50 0.29 9.54
CA VAL A 216 20.33 -1.17 9.40
C VAL A 216 21.22 -1.92 10.40
N LYS A 217 21.45 -1.33 11.57
CA LYS A 217 22.16 -2.00 12.65
C LYS A 217 21.34 -3.17 13.18
N MET A 218 21.99 -4.15 13.75
CA MET A 218 21.40 -5.37 14.29
C MET A 218 20.19 -5.10 15.17
N ARG A 219 20.26 -4.14 16.11
CA ARG A 219 19.16 -3.79 17.00
C ARG A 219 17.94 -3.24 16.25
N THR A 220 18.15 -2.38 15.27
CA THR A 220 17.08 -1.79 14.44
C THR A 220 16.38 -2.88 13.62
N VAL A 221 17.16 -3.75 12.97
CA VAL A 221 16.66 -4.87 12.17
C VAL A 221 15.86 -5.85 13.05
N GLU A 222 16.41 -6.26 14.19
CA GLU A 222 15.75 -7.15 15.15
C GLU A 222 14.42 -6.57 15.62
N GLN A 223 14.38 -5.28 16.00
CA GLN A 223 13.17 -4.59 16.41
C GLN A 223 12.10 -4.55 15.31
N GLN A 224 12.50 -4.29 14.06
CA GLN A 224 11.56 -4.30 12.94
C GLN A 224 10.96 -5.69 12.72
N ILE A 225 11.76 -6.75 12.84
CA ILE A 225 11.28 -8.12 12.68
C ILE A 225 10.34 -8.50 13.83
N VAL A 226 10.73 -8.27 15.08
CA VAL A 226 9.89 -8.59 16.25
C VAL A 226 8.56 -7.84 16.24
N ASN A 227 8.57 -6.57 15.81
CA ASN A 227 7.33 -5.79 15.73
C ASN A 227 6.36 -6.29 14.66
N HIS A 228 6.86 -6.87 13.58
CA HIS A 228 6.06 -7.16 12.39
C HIS A 228 5.91 -8.64 12.05
N VAL A 229 6.70 -9.52 12.66
CA VAL A 229 6.68 -10.96 12.40
C VAL A 229 6.32 -11.71 13.67
N LYS A 230 5.36 -12.64 13.56
CA LYS A 230 4.94 -13.49 14.67
C LYS A 230 6.08 -14.44 15.07
N ILE A 231 6.37 -14.53 16.37
CA ILE A 231 7.36 -15.47 16.91
C ILE A 231 7.00 -16.90 16.49
N GLY A 232 8.02 -17.69 16.11
CA GLY A 232 7.84 -19.05 15.58
C GLY A 232 7.63 -19.12 14.06
N SER A 233 7.60 -17.97 13.35
CA SER A 233 7.63 -17.96 11.88
C SER A 233 9.03 -18.33 11.37
N ASN A 234 9.10 -18.97 10.18
CA ASN A 234 10.37 -19.23 9.50
C ASN A 234 10.85 -17.95 8.82
N LEU A 235 12.04 -17.49 9.16
CA LEU A 235 12.62 -16.28 8.59
C LEU A 235 13.74 -16.61 7.60
N TYR A 236 13.64 -16.08 6.39
CA TYR A 236 14.65 -16.23 5.33
C TYR A 236 15.28 -14.87 5.03
N THR A 237 16.61 -14.80 5.09
CA THR A 237 17.38 -13.57 4.85
C THR A 237 18.59 -13.83 3.97
N ASP A 238 19.28 -12.78 3.54
CA ASP A 238 20.63 -12.87 3.04
C ASP A 238 21.66 -13.09 4.20
N ASP A 239 22.93 -13.14 3.86
CA ASP A 239 24.06 -13.33 4.79
C ASP A 239 24.52 -12.05 5.50
N PHE A 240 23.69 -11.00 5.53
CA PHE A 240 24.05 -9.75 6.18
C PHE A 240 24.13 -9.91 7.71
N LEU A 241 25.24 -9.45 8.30
CA LEU A 241 25.57 -9.64 9.72
C LEU A 241 24.48 -9.11 10.70
N SER A 242 23.68 -8.15 10.29
CA SER A 242 22.61 -7.60 11.14
C SER A 242 21.52 -8.60 11.47
N TYR A 243 21.43 -9.74 10.77
CA TYR A 243 20.49 -10.82 11.04
C TYR A 243 21.06 -11.91 11.99
N SER A 244 22.32 -11.83 12.42
CA SER A 244 23.00 -12.90 13.15
C SER A 244 22.35 -13.31 14.49
N ARG A 245 21.62 -12.42 15.17
CA ARG A 245 20.94 -12.70 16.44
C ARG A 245 19.52 -13.23 16.30
N ILE A 246 18.93 -13.10 15.14
CA ILE A 246 17.53 -13.42 14.87
C ILE A 246 17.20 -14.90 15.11
N GLY A 247 18.15 -15.80 14.86
CA GLY A 247 18.01 -17.24 15.07
C GLY A 247 17.69 -17.67 16.51
N LYS A 248 17.82 -16.76 17.50
CA LYS A 248 17.39 -17.03 18.88
C LYS A 248 15.87 -16.99 19.07
N LEU A 249 15.17 -16.23 18.20
CA LEU A 249 13.73 -15.99 18.32
C LEU A 249 12.93 -16.65 17.19
N TYR A 250 13.57 -16.93 16.06
CA TYR A 250 12.94 -17.46 14.86
C TYR A 250 13.75 -18.62 14.28
N PRO A 251 13.12 -19.67 13.75
CA PRO A 251 13.76 -20.57 12.81
C PRO A 251 14.29 -19.72 11.63
N HIS A 252 15.63 -19.64 11.51
CA HIS A 252 16.27 -18.69 10.60
C HIS A 252 17.14 -19.43 9.58
N GLU A 253 16.88 -19.18 8.30
CA GLU A 253 17.62 -19.72 7.18
C GLU A 253 18.27 -18.60 6.38
N VAL A 254 19.55 -18.78 6.08
CA VAL A 254 20.35 -17.79 5.37
C VAL A 254 20.65 -18.26 3.95
N VAL A 255 20.41 -17.38 2.98
CA VAL A 255 20.71 -17.58 1.56
C VAL A 255 21.98 -16.81 1.21
N LYS A 256 23.03 -17.52 0.77
CA LYS A 256 24.34 -16.92 0.48
C LYS A 256 24.45 -16.51 -0.99
N HIS A 257 23.89 -15.36 -1.34
CA HIS A 257 23.96 -14.81 -2.70
C HIS A 257 25.39 -14.59 -3.20
N GLY A 258 26.31 -14.18 -2.32
CA GLY A 258 27.72 -13.97 -2.65
C GLY A 258 28.45 -15.24 -3.16
N MET A 259 27.90 -16.42 -2.88
CA MET A 259 28.40 -17.72 -3.35
C MET A 259 27.61 -18.30 -4.54
N GLY A 260 26.75 -17.48 -5.19
CA GLY A 260 25.89 -17.94 -6.30
C GLY A 260 24.73 -18.84 -5.87
N GLN A 261 24.43 -18.92 -4.57
CA GLN A 261 23.36 -19.77 -4.04
C GLN A 261 22.06 -18.97 -3.98
N TYR A 262 21.21 -19.14 -4.99
CA TYR A 262 19.91 -18.45 -5.07
C TYR A 262 18.75 -19.24 -4.43
N VAL A 263 18.86 -20.56 -4.42
CA VAL A 263 17.85 -21.46 -3.84
C VAL A 263 18.59 -22.57 -3.09
N ARG A 264 18.16 -22.85 -1.87
CA ARG A 264 18.69 -23.93 -1.01
C ARG A 264 17.56 -24.88 -0.62
N ALA A 265 17.84 -26.18 -0.60
CA ALA A 265 16.88 -27.23 -0.20
C ALA A 265 15.48 -27.07 -0.83
N GLY A 266 15.45 -26.77 -2.14
CA GLY A 266 14.23 -26.70 -2.96
C GLY A 266 13.31 -25.49 -2.74
N ASN A 267 13.31 -24.86 -1.57
CA ASN A 267 12.34 -23.81 -1.26
C ASN A 267 12.89 -22.67 -0.38
N ILE A 268 14.15 -22.70 0.05
CA ILE A 268 14.77 -21.65 0.84
C ILE A 268 15.38 -20.63 -0.12
N HIS A 269 14.76 -19.47 -0.26
CA HIS A 269 15.17 -18.39 -1.13
C HIS A 269 14.61 -17.05 -0.64
N SER A 270 15.13 -15.92 -1.15
CA SER A 270 14.65 -14.55 -0.92
C SER A 270 14.09 -13.90 -2.19
N ASN A 271 13.68 -14.69 -3.17
CA ASN A 271 13.27 -14.18 -4.49
C ASN A 271 12.02 -13.29 -4.45
N SER A 272 11.12 -13.50 -3.46
CA SER A 272 9.89 -12.70 -3.37
C SER A 272 10.19 -11.27 -2.96
N ILE A 273 11.07 -11.09 -1.97
CA ILE A 273 11.47 -9.75 -1.52
C ILE A 273 12.34 -9.04 -2.56
N GLU A 274 13.20 -9.77 -3.27
CA GLU A 274 13.99 -9.21 -4.37
C GLU A 274 13.11 -8.74 -5.53
N SER A 275 12.10 -9.53 -5.90
CA SER A 275 11.10 -9.16 -6.93
C SER A 275 10.32 -7.92 -6.52
N PHE A 276 9.96 -7.81 -5.23
CA PHE A 276 9.34 -6.63 -4.68
C PHE A 276 10.23 -5.39 -4.83
N TRP A 277 11.51 -5.48 -4.45
CA TRP A 277 12.45 -4.37 -4.60
C TRP A 277 12.71 -4.00 -6.06
N ALA A 278 12.77 -4.98 -6.94
CA ALA A 278 12.94 -4.72 -8.38
C ALA A 278 11.75 -3.91 -8.94
N LEU A 279 10.53 -4.25 -8.54
CA LEU A 279 9.33 -3.51 -8.96
C LEU A 279 9.28 -2.11 -8.33
N PHE A 280 9.56 -2.01 -7.03
CA PHE A 280 9.62 -0.74 -6.31
C PHE A 280 10.64 0.22 -6.96
N LYS A 281 11.85 -0.25 -7.22
CA LYS A 281 12.91 0.55 -7.86
C LYS A 281 12.54 0.99 -9.28
N ARG A 282 11.86 0.14 -10.05
CA ARG A 282 11.34 0.52 -11.38
C ARG A 282 10.31 1.66 -11.29
N GLY A 283 9.40 1.61 -10.31
CA GLY A 283 8.47 2.71 -10.05
C GLY A 283 9.18 3.98 -9.57
N TYR A 284 10.10 3.83 -8.61
CA TYR A 284 10.86 4.96 -8.08
C TYR A 284 11.66 5.70 -9.17
N HIS A 285 12.39 4.97 -10.01
CA HIS A 285 13.23 5.61 -11.04
C HIS A 285 12.45 6.00 -12.30
N GLY A 286 11.41 5.24 -12.69
CA GLY A 286 10.71 5.43 -13.94
C GLY A 286 9.46 6.31 -13.88
N VAL A 287 8.85 6.46 -12.70
CA VAL A 287 7.59 7.21 -12.52
C VAL A 287 7.78 8.43 -11.64
N TYR A 288 8.42 8.24 -10.47
CA TYR A 288 8.53 9.30 -9.45
C TYR A 288 9.86 10.05 -9.52
N HIS A 289 10.89 9.45 -10.08
CA HIS A 289 12.28 9.94 -10.23
C HIS A 289 12.96 10.30 -8.91
N HIS A 290 12.25 10.95 -7.99
CA HIS A 290 12.72 11.31 -6.65
C HIS A 290 11.57 11.34 -5.65
N MET A 291 11.84 10.84 -4.46
CA MET A 291 10.96 10.96 -3.29
C MET A 291 11.78 11.31 -2.06
N SER A 292 11.35 12.31 -1.31
CA SER A 292 12.00 12.62 -0.03
C SER A 292 11.72 11.52 1.00
N LYS A 293 12.57 11.41 2.03
CA LYS A 293 12.39 10.43 3.14
C LYS A 293 10.98 10.49 3.73
N LYS A 294 10.40 11.71 3.85
CA LYS A 294 9.03 11.94 4.35
C LYS A 294 7.95 11.30 3.47
N HIS A 295 8.13 11.28 2.14
CA HIS A 295 7.16 10.73 1.21
C HIS A 295 7.43 9.26 0.88
N LEU A 296 8.55 8.74 1.35
CA LEU A 296 8.92 7.34 1.18
C LEU A 296 8.25 6.45 2.24
N GLN A 297 7.98 7.00 3.44
CA GLN A 297 7.32 6.34 4.56
C GLN A 297 5.80 6.40 4.48
#